data_b7b09fbf68a4e3051bc04dff745621ab
#
_entry.id   b7b09fbf68a4e3051bc04dff745621ab
#
_cell.length_a   1.000
_cell.length_b   1.000
_cell.length_c   1.000
_cell.angle_alpha   90.00
_cell.angle_beta   90.00
_cell.angle_gamma   90.00
#
_symmetry.space_group_name_H-M   'P 1'
#
loop_
_entity.id
_entity.type
_entity.pdbx_description
1 polymer ?
#
loop_
_entity_poly.entity_id
_entity_poly.type
_entity_poly.pdbx_seq_one_letter_code
_entity_poly.pdbx_strand_id
1 'polypeptide(L)'
;TALPISMYDWVNGIEIPYPGDLADNATWLAERLCPQWDSNTITAIPGTMQNLGKNPLFGLACADEEGRGLAIAQAKQISEVARELSDYLGHVAVSKVQVHSAPTRLADASAFRTSLEELKELDWGGATIVVEHCDRFIKEQPPEKGFLSLKEEIEICRTLGLKIHINWGRSAVEGRSAATPYEHIVEAGRSG
;
A
#
# COMPACT_ATOMS: atom_id res chain seq x y z
N THR A 1 -29.74 -8.99 14.79
CA THR A 1 -28.70 -7.95 14.90
C THR A 1 -27.38 -8.63 14.58
N ALA A 2 -26.64 -8.16 13.57
CA ALA A 2 -25.31 -8.70 13.27
C ALA A 2 -24.38 -8.43 14.46
N LEU A 3 -23.52 -9.41 14.80
CA LEU A 3 -22.50 -9.22 15.83
C LEU A 3 -21.43 -8.25 15.31
N PRO A 4 -20.83 -7.43 16.19
CA PRO A 4 -19.67 -6.62 15.83
C PRO A 4 -18.55 -7.51 15.29
N ILE A 5 -17.81 -7.03 14.28
CA ILE A 5 -16.72 -7.79 13.64
C ILE A 5 -15.65 -8.26 14.64
N SER A 6 -15.44 -7.49 15.71
CA SER A 6 -14.53 -7.81 16.81
C SER A 6 -14.93 -9.05 17.64
N MET A 7 -16.13 -9.58 17.47
CA MET A 7 -16.59 -10.79 18.14
C MET A 7 -16.31 -12.08 17.35
N TYR A 8 -15.68 -11.98 16.18
CA TYR A 8 -15.31 -13.16 15.39
C TYR A 8 -13.84 -13.51 15.64
N ASP A 9 -13.58 -14.65 16.26
CA ASP A 9 -12.24 -15.12 16.65
C ASP A 9 -11.26 -15.28 15.47
N TRP A 10 -11.78 -15.42 14.25
CA TRP A 10 -10.98 -15.57 13.04
C TRP A 10 -10.57 -14.22 12.41
N VAL A 11 -11.11 -13.09 12.92
CA VAL A 11 -10.71 -11.75 12.48
C VAL A 11 -9.62 -11.23 13.40
N ASN A 12 -8.43 -10.99 12.86
CA ASN A 12 -7.27 -10.52 13.62
C ASN A 12 -6.72 -9.18 13.13
N GLY A 13 -7.45 -8.47 12.28
CA GLY A 13 -7.08 -7.16 11.79
C GLY A 13 -8.05 -6.59 10.76
N ILE A 14 -7.86 -5.32 10.46
CA ILE A 14 -8.61 -4.58 9.44
C ILE A 14 -7.65 -3.86 8.50
N GLU A 15 -8.14 -3.51 7.33
CA GLU A 15 -7.48 -2.58 6.42
C GLU A 15 -7.97 -1.15 6.72
N ILE A 16 -7.03 -0.24 6.97
CA ILE A 16 -7.26 1.14 7.38
C ILE A 16 -6.88 2.04 6.20
N PRO A 17 -7.83 2.75 5.59
CA PRO A 17 -7.53 3.65 4.48
C PRO A 17 -6.87 4.95 4.95
N TYR A 18 -5.80 5.37 4.27
CA TYR A 18 -5.20 6.68 4.45
C TYR A 18 -5.60 7.61 3.27
N PRO A 19 -6.01 8.89 3.50
CA PRO A 19 -6.05 9.58 4.81
C PRO A 19 -7.21 9.14 5.73
N GLY A 20 -8.46 9.15 5.28
CA GLY A 20 -9.61 8.77 6.08
C GLY A 20 -9.56 9.30 7.53
N ASP A 21 -10.21 8.60 8.44
CA ASP A 21 -10.20 8.94 9.88
C ASP A 21 -8.80 8.86 10.50
N LEU A 22 -7.89 8.12 9.86
CA LEU A 22 -6.52 7.93 10.34
C LEU A 22 -5.73 9.24 10.35
N ALA A 23 -5.87 10.09 9.33
CA ALA A 23 -5.14 11.35 9.22
C ALA A 23 -5.66 12.43 10.16
N ASP A 24 -6.98 12.43 10.39
CA ASP A 24 -7.64 13.51 11.13
C ASP A 24 -7.83 13.18 12.61
N ASN A 25 -7.87 11.89 12.97
CA ASN A 25 -8.23 11.47 14.32
C ASN A 25 -7.68 10.07 14.69
N ALA A 26 -6.36 9.92 14.64
CA ALA A 26 -5.68 8.66 14.96
C ALA A 26 -6.03 8.12 16.36
N THR A 27 -6.15 8.99 17.35
CA THR A 27 -6.54 8.62 18.72
C THR A 27 -7.94 8.03 18.76
N TRP A 28 -8.91 8.63 18.06
CA TRP A 28 -10.28 8.10 17.97
C TRP A 28 -10.29 6.70 17.34
N LEU A 29 -9.48 6.48 16.33
CA LEU A 29 -9.34 5.15 15.71
C LEU A 29 -8.69 4.16 16.68
N ALA A 30 -7.59 4.56 17.35
CA ALA A 30 -6.88 3.72 18.31
C ALA A 30 -7.81 3.19 19.43
N GLU A 31 -8.69 4.04 19.96
CA GLU A 31 -9.68 3.67 20.97
C GLU A 31 -10.70 2.62 20.50
N ARG A 32 -10.82 2.40 19.19
CA ARG A 32 -11.79 1.50 18.56
C ARG A 32 -11.17 0.29 17.90
N LEU A 33 -9.87 0.25 17.79
CA LEU A 33 -9.18 -0.96 17.38
C LEU A 33 -9.35 -2.04 18.44
N CYS A 34 -9.62 -3.24 17.98
CA CYS A 34 -9.76 -4.38 18.88
C CYS A 34 -8.37 -4.73 19.44
N PRO A 35 -8.19 -4.80 20.79
CA PRO A 35 -6.87 -5.01 21.39
C PRO A 35 -6.19 -6.33 20.99
N GLN A 36 -6.94 -7.35 20.57
CA GLN A 36 -6.41 -8.63 20.11
C GLN A 36 -6.03 -8.63 18.62
N TRP A 37 -6.28 -7.55 17.88
CA TRP A 37 -5.90 -7.47 16.47
C TRP A 37 -4.43 -7.07 16.33
N ASP A 38 -3.64 -7.99 15.78
CA ASP A 38 -2.20 -7.88 15.55
C ASP A 38 -1.82 -7.73 14.07
N SER A 39 -2.82 -7.73 13.19
CA SER A 39 -2.64 -7.76 11.73
C SER A 39 -3.30 -6.59 11.00
N ASN A 40 -3.48 -5.45 11.66
CA ASN A 40 -4.00 -4.27 11.00
C ASN A 40 -3.02 -3.79 9.90
N THR A 41 -3.59 -3.34 8.79
CA THR A 41 -2.83 -2.89 7.62
C THR A 41 -3.29 -1.49 7.24
N ILE A 42 -2.38 -0.54 7.03
CA ILE A 42 -2.70 0.76 6.42
C ILE A 42 -2.54 0.63 4.91
N THR A 43 -3.56 1.08 4.15
CA THR A 43 -3.44 1.19 2.70
C THR A 43 -3.35 2.65 2.26
N ALA A 44 -2.31 2.98 1.47
CA ALA A 44 -2.08 4.32 0.95
C ALA A 44 -2.88 4.60 -0.34
N ILE A 45 -3.54 3.59 -0.94
CA ILE A 45 -4.16 3.75 -2.27
C ILE A 45 -5.21 4.86 -2.35
N PRO A 46 -6.09 5.08 -1.33
CA PRO A 46 -7.06 6.16 -1.42
C PRO A 46 -6.40 7.54 -1.52
N GLY A 47 -5.42 7.81 -0.66
CA GLY A 47 -4.66 9.08 -0.70
C GLY A 47 -3.85 9.24 -1.97
N THR A 48 -3.23 8.16 -2.46
CA THR A 48 -2.51 8.15 -3.74
C THR A 48 -3.44 8.55 -4.89
N MET A 49 -4.62 7.97 -4.98
CA MET A 49 -5.58 8.29 -6.04
C MET A 49 -6.17 9.69 -5.91
N GLN A 50 -6.43 10.17 -4.69
CA GLN A 50 -6.88 11.54 -4.46
C GLN A 50 -5.83 12.57 -4.92
N ASN A 51 -4.56 12.31 -4.65
CA ASN A 51 -3.46 13.19 -5.05
C ASN A 51 -3.17 13.09 -6.56
N LEU A 52 -3.25 11.91 -7.16
CA LEU A 52 -3.20 11.74 -8.62
C LEU A 52 -4.30 12.52 -9.34
N GLY A 53 -5.49 12.60 -8.75
CA GLY A 53 -6.58 13.44 -9.29
C GLY A 53 -6.27 14.95 -9.30
N LYS A 54 -5.33 15.40 -8.46
CA LYS A 54 -4.90 16.80 -8.37
C LYS A 54 -3.59 17.05 -9.14
N ASN A 55 -2.69 16.09 -9.11
CA ASN A 55 -1.39 16.17 -9.77
C ASN A 55 -1.06 14.81 -10.45
N PRO A 56 -1.12 14.71 -11.78
CA PRO A 56 -0.88 13.46 -12.50
C PRO A 56 0.58 12.93 -12.37
N LEU A 57 1.50 13.74 -11.84
CA LEU A 57 2.88 13.34 -11.56
C LEU A 57 3.05 12.82 -10.13
N PHE A 58 2.01 12.82 -9.29
CA PHE A 58 2.08 12.31 -7.92
C PHE A 58 2.30 10.80 -7.90
N GLY A 59 3.40 10.33 -7.31
CA GLY A 59 3.61 8.90 -7.13
C GLY A 59 5.04 8.51 -6.80
N LEU A 60 5.19 7.43 -6.05
CA LEU A 60 6.52 6.89 -5.65
C LEU A 60 7.35 6.41 -6.84
N ALA A 61 6.71 6.05 -7.96
CA ALA A 61 7.38 5.66 -9.18
C ALA A 61 7.46 6.81 -10.20
N CYS A 62 7.29 8.07 -9.80
CA CYS A 62 7.42 9.19 -10.71
C CYS A 62 8.87 9.53 -10.98
N ALA A 63 9.25 9.64 -12.26
CA ALA A 63 10.57 10.12 -12.66
C ALA A 63 10.77 11.61 -12.38
N ASP A 64 9.67 12.39 -12.30
CA ASP A 64 9.71 13.78 -11.86
C ASP A 64 9.96 13.88 -10.36
N GLU A 65 11.00 14.61 -9.96
CA GLU A 65 11.44 14.69 -8.57
C GLU A 65 10.42 15.40 -7.66
N GLU A 66 9.71 16.40 -8.17
CA GLU A 66 8.69 17.11 -7.38
C GLU A 66 7.50 16.19 -7.11
N GLY A 67 6.97 15.54 -8.14
CA GLY A 67 5.87 14.59 -8.02
C GLY A 67 6.18 13.41 -7.11
N ARG A 68 7.41 12.87 -7.21
CA ARG A 68 7.92 11.83 -6.32
C ARG A 68 8.09 12.32 -4.89
N GLY A 69 8.64 13.50 -4.70
CA GLY A 69 8.83 14.13 -3.39
C GLY A 69 7.52 14.31 -2.62
N LEU A 70 6.45 14.69 -3.31
CA LEU A 70 5.10 14.78 -2.72
C LEU A 70 4.58 13.41 -2.24
N ALA A 71 4.84 12.34 -3.00
CA ALA A 71 4.44 10.99 -2.61
C ALA A 71 5.27 10.47 -1.42
N ILE A 72 6.56 10.77 -1.37
CA ILE A 72 7.43 10.47 -0.22
C ILE A 72 6.96 11.25 1.01
N ALA A 73 6.57 12.51 0.87
CA ALA A 73 6.02 13.30 1.97
C ALA A 73 4.72 12.68 2.53
N GLN A 74 3.83 12.17 1.66
CA GLN A 74 2.66 11.41 2.11
C GLN A 74 3.07 10.14 2.87
N ALA A 75 4.06 9.40 2.38
CA ALA A 75 4.55 8.19 3.05
C ALA A 75 5.13 8.50 4.44
N LYS A 76 5.84 9.62 4.61
CA LYS A 76 6.31 10.12 5.90
C LYS A 76 5.16 10.40 6.87
N GLN A 77 4.10 11.06 6.40
CA GLN A 77 2.90 11.28 7.22
C GLN A 77 2.27 9.96 7.65
N ILE A 78 2.19 8.96 6.76
CA ILE A 78 1.67 7.64 7.11
C ILE A 78 2.55 6.96 8.17
N SER A 79 3.88 7.08 8.07
CA SER A 79 4.80 6.49 9.06
C SER A 79 4.65 7.15 10.44
N GLU A 80 4.46 8.46 10.48
CA GLU A 80 4.20 9.20 11.71
C GLU A 80 2.91 8.71 12.39
N VAL A 81 1.81 8.60 11.64
CA VAL A 81 0.54 8.12 12.19
C VAL A 81 0.60 6.65 12.62
N ALA A 82 1.29 5.78 11.87
CA ALA A 82 1.48 4.38 12.27
C ALA A 82 2.24 4.28 13.60
N ARG A 83 3.25 5.13 13.82
CA ARG A 83 3.97 5.23 15.07
C ARG A 83 3.10 5.77 16.19
N GLU A 84 2.37 6.87 15.96
CA GLU A 84 1.44 7.45 16.94
C GLU A 84 0.41 6.45 17.44
N LEU A 85 -0.15 5.62 16.55
CA LEU A 85 -1.06 4.53 16.93
C LEU A 85 -0.38 3.52 17.84
N SER A 86 0.85 3.11 17.51
CA SER A 86 1.61 2.14 18.30
C SER A 86 2.00 2.72 19.66
N ASP A 87 2.43 3.98 19.72
CA ASP A 87 2.77 4.69 20.94
C ASP A 87 1.54 4.83 21.87
N TYR A 88 0.39 5.19 21.30
CA TYR A 88 -0.86 5.33 22.06
C TYR A 88 -1.33 4.01 22.66
N LEU A 89 -1.24 2.93 21.89
CA LEU A 89 -1.71 1.61 22.33
C LEU A 89 -0.69 0.82 23.16
N GLY A 90 0.58 1.25 23.16
CA GLY A 90 1.67 0.58 23.86
C GLY A 90 2.12 -0.75 23.22
N HIS A 91 1.73 -1.01 21.97
CA HIS A 91 2.15 -2.17 21.17
C HIS A 91 2.08 -1.83 19.68
N VAL A 92 2.67 -2.69 18.83
CA VAL A 92 2.61 -2.52 17.38
C VAL A 92 1.16 -2.67 16.90
N ALA A 93 0.53 -1.52 16.60
CA ALA A 93 -0.87 -1.46 16.21
C ALA A 93 -1.09 -1.82 14.74
N VAL A 94 -0.09 -1.55 13.90
CA VAL A 94 -0.13 -1.78 12.45
C VAL A 94 1.00 -2.72 12.08
N SER A 95 0.67 -3.84 11.47
CA SER A 95 1.67 -4.82 11.04
C SER A 95 2.26 -4.52 9.66
N LYS A 96 1.48 -3.87 8.80
CA LYS A 96 1.86 -3.59 7.40
C LYS A 96 1.37 -2.23 6.93
N VAL A 97 2.15 -1.60 6.06
CA VAL A 97 1.75 -0.42 5.29
C VAL A 97 1.90 -0.74 3.81
N GLN A 98 0.80 -0.68 3.07
CA GLN A 98 0.78 -0.91 1.63
C GLN A 98 1.13 0.38 0.89
N VAL A 99 2.16 0.31 0.04
CA VAL A 99 2.59 1.38 -0.87
C VAL A 99 2.45 0.94 -2.32
N HIS A 100 2.37 1.89 -3.25
CA HIS A 100 1.97 1.64 -4.63
C HIS A 100 2.89 2.33 -5.62
N SER A 101 3.06 1.74 -6.79
CA SER A 101 3.94 2.21 -7.86
C SER A 101 3.26 3.23 -8.80
N ALA A 102 2.51 4.18 -8.23
CA ALA A 102 1.97 5.32 -8.99
C ALA A 102 3.12 6.20 -9.56
N PRO A 103 2.92 6.95 -10.63
CA PRO A 103 1.66 7.43 -11.18
C PRO A 103 1.10 6.58 -12.32
N THR A 104 -0.16 6.84 -12.68
CA THR A 104 -0.83 6.22 -13.83
C THR A 104 -0.08 6.50 -15.13
N ARG A 105 0.27 5.46 -15.88
CA ARG A 105 0.93 5.49 -17.21
C ARG A 105 2.37 6.05 -17.22
N LEU A 106 2.81 6.67 -16.17
CA LEU A 106 4.09 7.38 -16.09
C LEU A 106 5.03 6.75 -15.03
N ALA A 107 4.66 5.58 -14.51
CA ALA A 107 5.47 4.88 -13.53
C ALA A 107 6.80 4.41 -14.13
N ASP A 108 7.89 4.68 -13.41
CA ASP A 108 9.27 4.31 -13.72
C ASP A 108 9.83 3.41 -12.61
N ALA A 109 10.35 2.26 -12.98
CA ALA A 109 10.84 1.25 -12.05
C ALA A 109 12.08 1.71 -11.26
N SER A 110 12.95 2.53 -11.86
CA SER A 110 14.14 3.07 -11.18
C SER A 110 13.75 4.10 -10.12
N ALA A 111 12.83 5.01 -10.47
CA ALA A 111 12.29 5.98 -9.54
C ALA A 111 11.58 5.29 -8.36
N PHE A 112 10.82 4.23 -8.63
CA PHE A 112 10.15 3.46 -7.59
C PHE A 112 11.15 2.80 -6.63
N ARG A 113 12.20 2.18 -7.17
CA ARG A 113 13.29 1.60 -6.36
C ARG A 113 13.88 2.65 -5.42
N THR A 114 14.27 3.82 -5.96
CA THR A 114 14.85 4.91 -5.17
C THR A 114 13.92 5.37 -4.05
N SER A 115 12.63 5.49 -4.34
CA SER A 115 11.63 5.82 -3.32
C SER A 115 11.54 4.75 -2.24
N LEU A 116 11.49 3.47 -2.59
CA LEU A 116 11.43 2.39 -1.62
C LEU A 116 12.70 2.29 -0.75
N GLU A 117 13.87 2.60 -1.30
CA GLU A 117 15.12 2.70 -0.52
C GLU A 117 14.99 3.80 0.55
N GLU A 118 14.45 4.97 0.20
CA GLU A 118 14.20 6.05 1.17
C GLU A 118 13.14 5.65 2.22
N LEU A 119 12.04 5.02 1.80
CA LEU A 119 10.98 4.59 2.70
C LEU A 119 11.44 3.54 3.72
N LYS A 120 12.41 2.70 3.38
CA LYS A 120 12.99 1.71 4.30
C LYS A 120 13.71 2.32 5.49
N GLU A 121 14.19 3.54 5.36
CA GLU A 121 14.90 4.25 6.42
C GLU A 121 13.96 4.96 7.42
N LEU A 122 12.64 4.98 7.13
CA LEU A 122 11.66 5.61 8.02
C LEU A 122 11.30 4.69 9.20
N ASP A 123 10.98 5.31 10.32
CA ASP A 123 10.39 4.63 11.47
C ASP A 123 8.88 4.43 11.26
N TRP A 124 8.46 3.21 11.04
CA TRP A 124 7.08 2.81 10.80
C TRP A 124 6.34 2.35 12.06
N GLY A 125 6.88 2.60 13.26
CA GLY A 125 6.25 2.17 14.51
C GLY A 125 6.15 0.65 14.65
N GLY A 126 7.10 -0.09 14.06
CA GLY A 126 7.12 -1.56 14.04
C GLY A 126 6.39 -2.18 12.85
N ALA A 127 5.69 -1.40 12.01
CA ALA A 127 5.09 -1.91 10.79
C ALA A 127 6.14 -2.21 9.70
N THR A 128 5.80 -3.13 8.80
CA THR A 128 6.60 -3.43 7.61
C THR A 128 5.95 -2.82 6.37
N ILE A 129 6.71 -2.11 5.55
CA ILE A 129 6.21 -1.68 4.24
C ILE A 129 6.11 -2.87 3.30
N VAL A 130 5.02 -2.93 2.53
CA VAL A 130 4.79 -3.92 1.48
C VAL A 130 4.34 -3.22 0.22
N VAL A 131 4.75 -3.72 -0.94
CA VAL A 131 4.26 -3.20 -2.22
C VAL A 131 2.96 -3.92 -2.56
N GLU A 132 1.87 -3.19 -2.71
CA GLU A 132 0.62 -3.77 -3.20
C GLU A 132 0.55 -3.63 -4.71
N HIS A 133 0.54 -4.76 -5.40
CA HIS A 133 0.32 -4.80 -6.83
C HIS A 133 -1.12 -4.42 -7.17
N CYS A 134 -1.26 -3.32 -7.92
CA CYS A 134 -2.51 -2.91 -8.55
C CYS A 134 -2.50 -3.29 -10.05
N ASP A 135 -3.49 -2.82 -10.82
CA ASP A 135 -3.48 -3.06 -12.27
C ASP A 135 -2.37 -2.25 -12.96
N ARG A 136 -1.59 -2.92 -13.79
CA ARG A 136 -0.54 -2.27 -14.59
C ARG A 136 -1.12 -1.47 -15.74
N PHE A 137 -0.31 -0.58 -16.29
CA PHE A 137 -0.66 0.11 -17.54
C PHE A 137 -0.57 -0.86 -18.74
N ILE A 138 -1.68 -0.97 -19.47
CA ILE A 138 -1.80 -1.68 -20.74
C ILE A 138 -2.34 -0.70 -21.77
N LYS A 139 -1.58 -0.46 -22.85
CA LYS A 139 -1.89 0.58 -23.83
C LYS A 139 -3.26 0.41 -24.50
N GLU A 140 -3.66 -0.84 -24.71
CA GLU A 140 -4.84 -1.23 -25.45
C GLU A 140 -6.12 -1.23 -24.62
N GLN A 141 -6.00 -0.96 -23.31
CA GLN A 141 -7.17 -0.93 -22.42
C GLN A 141 -7.12 0.26 -21.45
N PRO A 142 -8.28 0.84 -21.10
CA PRO A 142 -8.31 1.89 -20.10
C PRO A 142 -7.89 1.31 -18.74
N PRO A 143 -6.87 1.90 -18.10
CA PRO A 143 -6.44 1.46 -16.77
C PRO A 143 -7.39 1.98 -15.69
N GLU A 144 -7.49 1.24 -14.60
CA GLU A 144 -8.07 1.74 -13.36
C GLU A 144 -6.99 2.46 -12.49
N LYS A 145 -5.82 1.85 -12.39
CA LYS A 145 -4.63 2.43 -11.74
C LYS A 145 -3.52 2.68 -12.75
N GLY A 146 -3.16 1.67 -13.55
CA GLY A 146 -2.19 1.80 -14.63
C GLY A 146 -0.78 2.07 -14.14
N PHE A 147 -0.33 1.30 -13.16
CA PHE A 147 0.96 1.40 -12.48
C PHE A 147 2.03 0.51 -13.15
N LEU A 148 3.09 0.15 -12.42
CA LEU A 148 4.12 -0.78 -12.89
C LEU A 148 3.54 -2.19 -13.09
N SER A 149 4.24 -2.99 -13.90
CA SER A 149 3.91 -4.40 -14.04
C SER A 149 4.30 -5.19 -12.78
N LEU A 150 3.58 -6.28 -12.52
CA LEU A 150 3.88 -7.20 -11.42
C LEU A 150 5.35 -7.67 -11.46
N LYS A 151 5.85 -7.97 -12.66
CA LYS A 151 7.23 -8.43 -12.83
C LYS A 151 8.27 -7.39 -12.38
N GLU A 152 8.07 -6.11 -12.71
CA GLU A 152 8.95 -5.03 -12.27
C GLU A 152 8.90 -4.86 -10.75
N GLU A 153 7.70 -4.88 -10.18
CA GLU A 153 7.51 -4.77 -8.72
C GLU A 153 8.15 -5.95 -7.97
N ILE A 154 7.99 -7.19 -8.46
CA ILE A 154 8.63 -8.38 -7.89
C ILE A 154 10.15 -8.23 -7.90
N GLU A 155 10.75 -7.81 -9.02
CA GLU A 155 12.21 -7.66 -9.14
C GLU A 155 12.75 -6.61 -8.16
N ILE A 156 12.04 -5.49 -8.01
CA ILE A 156 12.40 -4.43 -7.07
C ILE A 156 12.26 -4.96 -5.63
N CYS A 157 11.14 -5.57 -5.29
CA CYS A 157 10.88 -6.11 -3.96
C CYS A 157 11.94 -7.14 -3.57
N ARG A 158 12.26 -8.07 -4.47
CA ARG A 158 13.31 -9.08 -4.26
C ARG A 158 14.67 -8.46 -3.97
N THR A 159 15.04 -7.44 -4.73
CA THR A 159 16.33 -6.75 -4.55
C THR A 159 16.42 -6.02 -3.22
N LEU A 160 15.31 -5.43 -2.77
CA LEU A 160 15.25 -4.64 -1.54
C LEU A 160 14.87 -5.45 -0.30
N GLY A 161 14.56 -6.75 -0.46
CA GLY A 161 14.09 -7.61 0.64
C GLY A 161 12.68 -7.23 1.13
N LEU A 162 11.86 -6.62 0.27
CA LEU A 162 10.48 -6.28 0.57
C LEU A 162 9.52 -7.40 0.16
N LYS A 163 8.32 -7.37 0.73
CA LYS A 163 7.24 -8.27 0.35
C LYS A 163 6.28 -7.60 -0.64
N ILE A 164 5.62 -8.43 -1.45
CA ILE A 164 4.58 -7.99 -2.37
C ILE A 164 3.21 -8.52 -1.93
N HIS A 165 2.21 -7.66 -1.99
CA HIS A 165 0.80 -8.00 -1.84
C HIS A 165 0.14 -8.09 -3.20
N ILE A 166 -0.62 -9.14 -3.45
CA ILE A 166 -1.45 -9.27 -4.65
C ILE A 166 -2.88 -8.82 -4.31
N ASN A 167 -3.31 -7.72 -4.90
CA ASN A 167 -4.70 -7.31 -4.83
C ASN A 167 -5.52 -8.14 -5.84
N TRP A 168 -6.34 -9.05 -5.33
CA TRP A 168 -7.14 -9.95 -6.13
C TRP A 168 -8.01 -9.23 -7.16
N GLY A 169 -8.73 -8.20 -6.71
CA GLY A 169 -9.62 -7.43 -7.57
C GLY A 169 -8.87 -6.68 -8.67
N ARG A 170 -7.72 -6.06 -8.33
CA ARG A 170 -6.89 -5.34 -9.30
C ARG A 170 -6.28 -6.27 -10.33
N SER A 171 -5.81 -7.43 -9.91
CA SER A 171 -5.30 -8.46 -10.83
C SER A 171 -6.37 -8.93 -11.81
N ALA A 172 -7.61 -9.16 -11.35
CA ALA A 172 -8.73 -9.51 -12.22
C ALA A 172 -9.06 -8.39 -13.22
N VAL A 173 -8.96 -7.13 -12.81
CA VAL A 173 -9.14 -5.96 -13.69
C VAL A 173 -8.03 -5.90 -14.73
N GLU A 174 -6.79 -6.10 -14.36
CA GLU A 174 -5.63 -6.11 -15.27
C GLU A 174 -5.79 -7.14 -16.38
N GLY A 175 -6.02 -8.39 -16.01
CA GLY A 175 -6.12 -9.49 -16.97
C GLY A 175 -7.49 -9.65 -17.62
N ARG A 176 -8.49 -8.85 -17.22
CA ARG A 176 -9.90 -9.02 -17.65
C ARG A 176 -10.39 -10.46 -17.45
N SER A 177 -9.87 -11.14 -16.43
CA SER A 177 -10.10 -12.55 -16.18
C SER A 177 -10.06 -12.87 -14.68
N ALA A 178 -10.93 -13.74 -14.23
CA ALA A 178 -10.91 -14.27 -12.86
C ALA A 178 -9.73 -15.23 -12.59
N ALA A 179 -9.00 -15.67 -13.61
CA ALA A 179 -7.81 -16.51 -13.48
C ALA A 179 -6.55 -15.70 -13.18
N THR A 180 -6.47 -14.46 -13.65
CA THR A 180 -5.27 -13.62 -13.51
C THR A 180 -4.79 -13.43 -12.07
N PRO A 181 -5.65 -13.21 -11.05
CA PRO A 181 -5.20 -13.13 -9.67
C PRO A 181 -4.43 -14.38 -9.21
N TYR A 182 -4.90 -15.55 -9.63
CA TYR A 182 -4.23 -16.81 -9.31
C TYR A 182 -2.86 -16.92 -9.98
N GLU A 183 -2.77 -16.52 -11.26
CA GLU A 183 -1.52 -16.47 -12.01
C GLU A 183 -0.51 -15.53 -11.33
N HIS A 184 -0.95 -14.34 -10.91
CA HIS A 184 -0.13 -13.36 -10.20
C HIS A 184 0.36 -13.88 -8.84
N ILE A 185 -0.48 -14.60 -8.08
CA ILE A 185 -0.06 -15.23 -6.82
C ILE A 185 1.02 -16.29 -7.06
N VAL A 186 0.86 -17.11 -8.11
CA VAL A 186 1.85 -18.13 -8.48
C VAL A 186 3.17 -17.49 -8.92
N GLU A 187 3.12 -16.40 -9.70
CA GLU A 187 4.30 -15.66 -10.13
C GLU A 187 5.04 -15.05 -8.93
N ALA A 188 4.32 -14.35 -8.04
CA ALA A 188 4.89 -13.77 -6.84
C ALA A 188 5.50 -14.83 -5.90
N GLY A 189 4.82 -15.97 -5.71
CA GLY A 189 5.29 -17.06 -4.85
C GLY A 189 6.53 -17.80 -5.37
N ARG A 190 6.81 -17.74 -6.67
CA ARG A 190 8.05 -18.33 -7.25
C ARG A 190 9.28 -17.43 -7.10
N SER A 191 9.06 -16.18 -6.74
CA SER A 191 10.09 -15.15 -6.78
C SER A 191 10.73 -14.86 -5.41
N GLY A 192 10.24 -15.47 -4.34
CA GLY A 192 10.71 -15.30 -2.97
C GLY A 192 10.06 -16.19 -1.98
#